data_6ea284dd8837ae249c74a4c3a4c252c1
#
_entry.id   6ea284dd8837ae249c74a4c3a4c252c1
#
_cell.length_a   1.000
_cell.length_b   1.000
_cell.length_c   1.000
_cell.angle_alpha   90.00
_cell.angle_beta   90.00
_cell.angle_gamma   90.00
#
_symmetry.space_group_name_H-M   'P 1'
#
loop_
_entity.id
_entity.type
_entity.pdbx_description
1 polymer ?
#
loop_
_entity_poly.entity_id
_entity_poly.type
_entity_poly.pdbx_seq_one_letter_code
_entity_poly.pdbx_strand_id
1 'polypeptide(L)'
;MKDIQSQPDFRNITIDKVGIKNLRYPITVRDRRDGFQHTVAAINMYVDLPHDNKGTHMSRFVEMLHLLRPDVSLEKFSAILENMKKHLNAASAHLEMTFPYFIEKKAPVSASPGLMDYTCSIRGSSDPNGKIDLVSEVVVPISSVCPCSMEISDNGAHNQRGEVKLSTRFKKFIWMEDMIELVENSASCDVFSVLKRVDEKSVTERAFANPKFEIGRASCRERV
;
A
#
# COMPACT_ATOMS: atom_id res chain seq x y z
N MET A 1 -16.52 -23.09 30.97
CA MET A 1 -15.07 -22.91 30.85
C MET A 1 -14.70 -21.56 31.42
N LYS A 2 -13.67 -21.44 32.28
CA LYS A 2 -13.20 -20.11 32.72
C LYS A 2 -12.44 -19.43 31.59
N ASP A 3 -12.81 -18.22 31.24
CA ASP A 3 -12.07 -17.38 30.31
C ASP A 3 -10.80 -16.87 30.98
N ILE A 4 -9.65 -17.44 30.61
CA ILE A 4 -8.36 -17.14 31.23
C ILE A 4 -7.82 -15.78 30.76
N GLN A 5 -8.17 -15.34 29.55
CA GLN A 5 -7.65 -14.12 28.96
C GLN A 5 -8.30 -12.85 29.51
N SER A 6 -9.56 -12.96 29.94
CA SER A 6 -10.30 -11.87 30.62
C SER A 6 -10.04 -11.83 32.14
N GLN A 7 -9.10 -12.62 32.65
CA GLN A 7 -8.74 -12.56 34.06
C GLN A 7 -7.86 -11.35 34.36
N PRO A 8 -7.95 -10.77 35.59
CA PRO A 8 -7.08 -9.68 36.00
C PRO A 8 -5.60 -10.04 35.92
N ASP A 9 -4.78 -9.13 35.42
CA ASP A 9 -3.33 -9.22 35.44
C ASP A 9 -2.74 -8.33 36.56
N PHE A 10 -1.90 -8.90 37.41
CA PHE A 10 -1.28 -8.17 38.51
C PHE A 10 0.08 -7.55 38.16
N ARG A 11 0.58 -7.77 36.93
CA ARG A 11 1.87 -7.25 36.49
C ARG A 11 1.84 -5.75 36.15
N ASN A 12 0.65 -5.19 35.93
CA ASN A 12 0.43 -3.77 35.65
C ASN A 12 1.21 -3.24 34.42
N ILE A 13 1.31 -4.06 33.36
CA ILE A 13 2.02 -3.74 32.13
C ILE A 13 1.00 -3.46 31.02
N THR A 14 0.97 -2.25 30.51
CA THR A 14 0.20 -1.89 29.30
C THR A 14 0.95 -2.34 28.05
N ILE A 15 0.24 -2.91 27.08
CA ILE A 15 0.81 -3.27 25.78
C ILE A 15 0.14 -2.41 24.70
N ASP A 16 0.95 -1.61 23.98
CA ASP A 16 0.44 -0.69 22.96
C ASP A 16 -0.13 -1.42 21.75
N LYS A 17 0.45 -2.56 21.36
CA LYS A 17 0.01 -3.34 20.21
C LYS A 17 0.16 -4.83 20.44
N VAL A 18 -0.96 -5.54 20.48
CA VAL A 18 -1.05 -6.99 20.49
C VAL A 18 -2.00 -7.45 19.40
N GLY A 19 -1.68 -8.53 18.69
CA GLY A 19 -2.54 -9.02 17.63
C GLY A 19 -1.88 -10.04 16.71
N ILE A 20 -2.34 -10.08 15.46
CA ILE A 20 -1.87 -10.99 14.42
C ILE A 20 -1.06 -10.26 13.36
N LYS A 21 -0.09 -10.94 12.77
CA LYS A 21 0.79 -10.38 11.74
C LYS A 21 0.95 -11.34 10.56
N ASN A 22 1.05 -10.77 9.35
CA ASN A 22 1.29 -11.50 8.10
C ASN A 22 0.24 -12.59 7.80
N LEU A 23 -1.00 -12.41 8.25
CA LEU A 23 -2.08 -13.31 7.87
C LEU A 23 -2.42 -13.11 6.40
N ARG A 24 -2.27 -14.14 5.58
CA ARG A 24 -2.68 -14.11 4.17
C ARG A 24 -4.17 -14.34 4.06
N TYR A 25 -4.86 -13.39 3.43
CA TYR A 25 -6.30 -13.43 3.30
C TYR A 25 -6.74 -12.97 1.92
N PRO A 26 -7.69 -13.68 1.25
CA PRO A 26 -8.22 -13.25 -0.04
C PRO A 26 -9.09 -12.00 0.14
N ILE A 27 -8.83 -10.99 -0.66
CA ILE A 27 -9.58 -9.73 -0.68
C ILE A 27 -10.02 -9.38 -2.09
N THR A 28 -11.00 -8.49 -2.18
CA THR A 28 -11.43 -7.87 -3.42
C THR A 28 -11.21 -6.36 -3.30
N VAL A 29 -10.48 -5.79 -4.24
CA VAL A 29 -10.20 -4.36 -4.31
C VAL A 29 -10.90 -3.74 -5.52
N ARG A 30 -11.23 -2.46 -5.44
CA ARG A 30 -11.83 -1.74 -6.57
C ARG A 30 -10.81 -1.53 -7.66
N ASP A 31 -11.24 -1.71 -8.89
CA ASP A 31 -10.49 -1.53 -10.13
C ASP A 31 -11.30 -0.64 -11.05
N ARG A 32 -10.66 0.40 -11.62
CA ARG A 32 -11.35 1.40 -12.45
C ARG A 32 -11.82 0.80 -13.79
N ARG A 33 -11.10 -0.15 -14.34
CA ARG A 33 -11.36 -0.76 -15.63
C ARG A 33 -12.37 -1.90 -15.53
N ASP A 34 -12.09 -2.85 -14.61
CA ASP A 34 -12.83 -4.10 -14.52
C ASP A 34 -13.81 -4.12 -13.34
N GLY A 35 -13.94 -3.00 -12.62
CA GLY A 35 -14.80 -2.83 -11.46
C GLY A 35 -14.15 -3.38 -10.19
N PHE A 36 -13.68 -4.62 -10.23
CA PHE A 36 -13.07 -5.29 -9.07
C PHE A 36 -11.93 -6.21 -9.48
N GLN A 37 -10.93 -6.30 -8.63
CA GLN A 37 -9.81 -7.22 -8.75
C GLN A 37 -9.71 -8.10 -7.51
N HIS A 38 -9.58 -9.42 -7.71
CA HIS A 38 -9.33 -10.37 -6.63
C HIS A 38 -7.83 -10.53 -6.42
N THR A 39 -7.41 -10.45 -5.16
CA THR A 39 -6.00 -10.57 -4.80
C THR A 39 -5.85 -11.18 -3.40
N VAL A 40 -4.62 -11.41 -2.97
CA VAL A 40 -4.31 -11.90 -1.62
C VAL A 40 -3.54 -10.83 -0.87
N ALA A 41 -4.10 -10.37 0.24
CA ALA A 41 -3.42 -9.44 1.13
C ALA A 41 -2.66 -10.14 2.25
N ALA A 42 -1.52 -9.57 2.63
CA ALA A 42 -0.89 -9.79 3.92
C ALA A 42 -1.50 -8.79 4.91
N ILE A 43 -2.16 -9.29 5.94
CA ILE A 43 -2.93 -8.49 6.90
C ILE A 43 -2.25 -8.52 8.27
N ASN A 44 -2.09 -7.34 8.86
CA ASN A 44 -1.70 -7.15 10.25
C ASN A 44 -2.85 -6.46 10.99
N MET A 45 -3.20 -6.99 12.15
CA MET A 45 -4.27 -6.44 13.00
C MET A 45 -3.76 -6.35 14.42
N TYR A 46 -3.88 -5.17 15.03
CA TYR A 46 -3.44 -4.94 16.40
C TYR A 46 -4.47 -4.12 17.17
N VAL A 47 -4.51 -4.36 18.45
CA VAL A 47 -5.23 -3.55 19.45
C VAL A 47 -4.33 -3.28 20.64
N ASP A 48 -4.62 -2.27 21.43
CA ASP A 48 -4.00 -2.09 22.73
C ASP A 48 -4.53 -3.13 23.74
N LEU A 49 -3.72 -3.47 24.71
CA LEU A 49 -4.10 -4.32 25.85
C LEU A 49 -3.90 -3.53 27.14
N PRO A 50 -4.97 -3.19 27.85
CA PRO A 50 -4.90 -2.51 29.15
C PRO A 50 -4.10 -3.33 30.17
N HIS A 51 -3.51 -2.63 31.12
CA HIS A 51 -2.62 -3.23 32.15
C HIS A 51 -3.32 -4.24 33.08
N ASP A 52 -4.64 -4.14 33.20
CA ASP A 52 -5.49 -5.00 34.02
C ASP A 52 -5.96 -6.29 33.32
N ASN A 53 -5.75 -6.39 32.01
CA ASN A 53 -6.14 -7.55 31.21
C ASN A 53 -4.96 -8.49 30.94
N LYS A 54 -5.18 -9.79 31.16
CA LYS A 54 -4.16 -10.83 30.98
C LYS A 54 -3.82 -11.11 29.53
N GLY A 55 -4.77 -10.91 28.61
CA GLY A 55 -4.57 -11.18 27.19
C GLY A 55 -5.78 -10.82 26.32
N THR A 56 -5.69 -11.14 25.04
CA THR A 56 -6.79 -10.99 24.09
C THR A 56 -7.00 -12.29 23.29
N HIS A 57 -8.22 -12.51 22.78
CA HIS A 57 -8.57 -13.69 22.03
C HIS A 57 -8.13 -13.59 20.57
N MET A 58 -7.11 -14.33 20.15
CA MET A 58 -6.56 -14.30 18.80
C MET A 58 -7.57 -14.75 17.73
N SER A 59 -8.47 -15.69 18.03
CA SER A 59 -9.52 -16.14 17.10
C SER A 59 -10.46 -15.02 16.68
N ARG A 60 -10.73 -14.06 17.57
CA ARG A 60 -11.62 -12.93 17.26
C ARG A 60 -11.08 -12.04 16.15
N PHE A 61 -9.76 -11.90 16.02
CA PHE A 61 -9.16 -11.17 14.89
C PHE A 61 -9.50 -11.84 13.55
N VAL A 62 -9.43 -13.17 13.50
CA VAL A 62 -9.74 -13.91 12.26
C VAL A 62 -11.23 -13.86 11.94
N GLU A 63 -12.09 -13.95 12.96
CA GLU A 63 -13.54 -13.84 12.80
C GLU A 63 -13.94 -12.49 12.18
N MET A 64 -13.28 -11.40 12.59
CA MET A 64 -13.56 -10.06 12.06
C MET A 64 -13.16 -9.91 10.58
N LEU A 65 -12.21 -10.71 10.07
CA LEU A 65 -11.85 -10.67 8.65
C LEU A 65 -12.97 -11.16 7.74
N HIS A 66 -13.92 -11.94 8.24
CA HIS A 66 -15.12 -12.30 7.45
C HIS A 66 -15.97 -11.07 7.11
N LEU A 67 -15.89 -10.00 7.88
CA LEU A 67 -16.58 -8.73 7.61
C LEU A 67 -15.96 -7.97 6.42
N LEU A 68 -14.71 -8.29 6.03
CA LEU A 68 -14.03 -7.72 4.87
C LEU A 68 -14.58 -8.21 3.52
N ARG A 69 -15.43 -9.23 3.52
CA ARG A 69 -16.08 -9.68 2.30
C ARG A 69 -17.33 -8.83 2.01
N PRO A 70 -17.61 -8.43 0.75
CA PRO A 70 -16.91 -8.82 -0.48
C PRO A 70 -15.87 -7.82 -1.00
N ASP A 71 -15.73 -6.61 -0.47
CA ASP A 71 -14.81 -5.60 -0.98
C ASP A 71 -14.13 -4.80 0.14
N VAL A 72 -12.96 -4.25 -0.17
CA VAL A 72 -12.23 -3.32 0.70
C VAL A 72 -12.62 -1.89 0.31
N SER A 73 -13.61 -1.32 0.99
CA SER A 73 -13.97 0.10 0.87
C SER A 73 -13.55 0.87 2.12
N LEU A 74 -13.54 2.20 2.02
CA LEU A 74 -13.19 3.07 3.16
C LEU A 74 -14.14 2.91 4.34
N GLU A 75 -15.44 2.84 4.02
CA GLU A 75 -16.48 2.69 5.04
C GLU A 75 -16.32 1.36 5.76
N LYS A 76 -16.03 0.29 5.02
CA LYS A 76 -15.79 -1.04 5.59
C LYS A 76 -14.50 -1.07 6.42
N PHE A 77 -13.45 -0.41 5.93
CA PHE A 77 -12.19 -0.34 6.67
C PHE A 77 -12.38 0.34 8.03
N SER A 78 -13.08 1.47 8.03
CA SER A 78 -13.43 2.19 9.27
C SER A 78 -14.32 1.35 10.19
N ALA A 79 -15.33 0.66 9.63
CA ALA A 79 -16.21 -0.22 10.40
C ALA A 79 -15.47 -1.40 11.04
N ILE A 80 -14.44 -1.94 10.37
CA ILE A 80 -13.61 -3.00 10.93
C ILE A 80 -12.81 -2.51 12.12
N LEU A 81 -12.18 -1.34 12.03
CA LEU A 81 -11.44 -0.75 13.15
C LEU A 81 -12.34 -0.57 14.38
N GLU A 82 -13.54 -0.06 14.19
CA GLU A 82 -14.51 0.10 15.29
C GLU A 82 -15.00 -1.25 15.83
N ASN A 83 -15.23 -2.24 14.97
CA ASN A 83 -15.58 -3.59 15.39
C ASN A 83 -14.42 -4.25 16.18
N MET A 84 -13.16 -4.03 15.75
CA MET A 84 -12.00 -4.52 16.49
C MET A 84 -11.98 -3.96 17.92
N LYS A 85 -12.17 -2.65 18.09
CA LYS A 85 -12.24 -2.02 19.41
C LYS A 85 -13.33 -2.66 20.28
N LYS A 86 -14.53 -2.82 19.72
CA LYS A 86 -15.71 -3.36 20.46
C LYS A 86 -15.51 -4.83 20.83
N HIS A 87 -15.15 -5.70 19.88
CA HIS A 87 -15.07 -7.14 20.10
C HIS A 87 -13.87 -7.56 20.95
N LEU A 88 -12.81 -6.77 20.94
CA LEU A 88 -11.58 -7.04 21.70
C LEU A 88 -11.49 -6.20 22.97
N ASN A 89 -12.52 -5.37 23.26
CA ASN A 89 -12.59 -4.47 24.42
C ASN A 89 -11.32 -3.61 24.55
N ALA A 90 -10.93 -2.99 23.42
CA ALA A 90 -9.72 -2.18 23.29
C ALA A 90 -10.06 -0.70 23.06
N ALA A 91 -9.19 0.17 23.51
CA ALA A 91 -9.32 1.61 23.29
C ALA A 91 -8.88 2.04 21.89
N SER A 92 -7.88 1.36 21.33
CA SER A 92 -7.34 1.63 20.00
C SER A 92 -7.29 0.38 19.13
N ALA A 93 -7.32 0.57 17.80
CA ALA A 93 -7.20 -0.51 16.83
C ALA A 93 -6.35 -0.07 15.63
N HIS A 94 -5.60 -1.02 15.07
CA HIS A 94 -4.77 -0.82 13.88
C HIS A 94 -4.99 -1.97 12.91
N LEU A 95 -5.16 -1.63 11.64
CA LEU A 95 -5.31 -2.58 10.53
C LEU A 95 -4.38 -2.16 9.40
N GLU A 96 -3.55 -3.08 8.94
CA GLU A 96 -2.65 -2.87 7.80
C GLU A 96 -2.89 -4.00 6.80
N MET A 97 -3.04 -3.65 5.54
CA MET A 97 -3.19 -4.61 4.44
C MET A 97 -2.21 -4.26 3.34
N THR A 98 -1.40 -5.22 2.91
CA THR A 98 -0.49 -5.08 1.77
C THR A 98 -0.83 -6.16 0.75
N PHE A 99 -1.00 -5.78 -0.50
CA PHE A 99 -1.42 -6.67 -1.58
C PHE A 99 -0.83 -6.27 -2.93
N PRO A 100 -0.62 -7.22 -3.84
CA PRO A 100 -0.32 -6.93 -5.23
C PRO A 100 -1.58 -6.41 -5.93
N TYR A 101 -1.39 -5.36 -6.73
CA TYR A 101 -2.41 -4.75 -7.58
C TYR A 101 -1.94 -4.77 -9.02
N PHE A 102 -2.76 -5.26 -9.95
CA PHE A 102 -2.36 -5.50 -11.32
C PHE A 102 -3.00 -4.51 -12.28
N ILE A 103 -2.20 -3.94 -13.18
CA ILE A 103 -2.67 -3.04 -14.23
C ILE A 103 -2.16 -3.56 -15.57
N GLU A 104 -3.06 -3.76 -16.53
CA GLU A 104 -2.67 -4.03 -17.92
C GLU A 104 -2.18 -2.73 -18.57
N LYS A 105 -0.92 -2.73 -18.97
CA LYS A 105 -0.29 -1.65 -19.72
C LYS A 105 0.01 -2.09 -21.14
N LYS A 106 -0.24 -1.22 -22.11
CA LYS A 106 0.12 -1.43 -23.52
C LYS A 106 1.47 -0.81 -23.79
N ALA A 107 2.34 -1.55 -24.47
CA ALA A 107 3.62 -1.05 -24.95
C ALA A 107 3.42 0.21 -25.83
N PRO A 108 4.34 1.20 -25.79
CA PRO A 108 4.08 2.53 -26.31
C PRO A 108 3.94 2.64 -27.83
N VAL A 109 4.49 1.69 -28.59
CA VAL A 109 4.48 1.69 -30.08
C VAL A 109 3.73 0.46 -30.60
N SER A 110 4.11 -0.73 -30.15
CA SER A 110 3.52 -1.99 -30.63
C SER A 110 2.13 -2.25 -30.07
N ALA A 111 1.73 -1.51 -29.04
CA ALA A 111 0.49 -1.72 -28.30
C ALA A 111 0.33 -3.14 -27.73
N SER A 112 1.44 -3.89 -27.62
CA SER A 112 1.45 -5.22 -27.02
C SER A 112 1.01 -5.14 -25.56
N PRO A 113 -0.02 -5.88 -25.13
CA PRO A 113 -0.50 -5.85 -23.75
C PRO A 113 0.49 -6.57 -22.83
N GLY A 114 0.67 -6.04 -21.64
CA GLY A 114 1.46 -6.65 -20.57
C GLY A 114 0.87 -6.31 -19.22
N LEU A 115 0.92 -7.25 -18.29
CA LEU A 115 0.43 -7.06 -16.94
C LEU A 115 1.56 -6.58 -16.05
N MET A 116 1.37 -5.44 -15.41
CA MET A 116 2.27 -4.88 -14.39
C MET A 116 1.70 -5.13 -13.01
N ASP A 117 2.55 -5.51 -12.06
CA ASP A 117 2.20 -5.61 -10.66
C ASP A 117 2.77 -4.44 -9.86
N TYR A 118 1.94 -3.93 -8.95
CA TYR A 118 2.28 -2.86 -8.03
C TYR A 118 2.02 -3.32 -6.60
N THR A 119 2.90 -2.98 -5.69
CA THR A 119 2.63 -3.24 -4.27
C THR A 119 1.80 -2.09 -3.72
N CYS A 120 0.57 -2.40 -3.33
CA CYS A 120 -0.34 -1.46 -2.70
C CYS A 120 -0.54 -1.79 -1.24
N SER A 121 -0.73 -0.78 -0.39
CA SER A 121 -1.11 -1.00 0.99
C SER A 121 -2.11 0.05 1.48
N ILE A 122 -2.96 -0.37 2.40
CA ILE A 122 -3.88 0.50 3.14
C ILE A 122 -3.62 0.28 4.62
N ARG A 123 -3.37 1.36 5.33
CA ARG A 123 -3.19 1.36 6.78
C ARG A 123 -4.23 2.24 7.43
N GLY A 124 -4.87 1.74 8.47
CA GLY A 124 -5.83 2.49 9.25
C GLY A 124 -5.59 2.30 10.73
N SER A 125 -5.86 3.35 11.48
CA SER A 125 -5.88 3.32 12.93
C SER A 125 -7.09 4.08 13.46
N SER A 126 -7.66 3.58 14.56
CA SER A 126 -8.65 4.29 15.36
C SER A 126 -8.08 4.50 16.75
N ASP A 127 -8.00 5.75 17.19
CA ASP A 127 -7.51 6.13 18.51
C ASP A 127 -8.59 5.93 19.60
N PRO A 128 -8.25 6.11 20.90
CA PRO A 128 -9.23 6.00 21.99
C PRO A 128 -10.40 6.97 21.86
N ASN A 129 -10.23 8.12 21.23
CA ASN A 129 -11.26 9.13 21.00
C ASN A 129 -12.13 8.83 19.77
N GLY A 130 -11.89 7.72 19.07
CA GLY A 130 -12.60 7.34 17.85
C GLY A 130 -12.14 8.09 16.59
N LYS A 131 -11.03 8.84 16.66
CA LYS A 131 -10.46 9.48 15.47
C LYS A 131 -9.81 8.43 14.59
N ILE A 132 -10.25 8.38 13.34
CA ILE A 132 -9.73 7.45 12.33
C ILE A 132 -8.68 8.16 11.48
N ASP A 133 -7.52 7.54 11.30
CA ASP A 133 -6.46 7.95 10.38
C ASP A 133 -6.28 6.86 9.33
N LEU A 134 -6.41 7.22 8.05
CA LEU A 134 -6.29 6.29 6.92
C LEU A 134 -5.18 6.75 5.98
N VAL A 135 -4.29 5.83 5.65
CA VAL A 135 -3.17 6.05 4.72
C VAL A 135 -3.23 4.99 3.63
N SER A 136 -3.24 5.44 2.38
CA SER A 136 -2.99 4.59 1.21
C SER A 136 -1.55 4.76 0.74
N GLU A 137 -0.94 3.69 0.30
CA GLU A 137 0.44 3.67 -0.17
C GLU A 137 0.56 2.79 -1.41
N VAL A 138 1.31 3.26 -2.39
CA VAL A 138 1.69 2.49 -3.58
C VAL A 138 3.20 2.51 -3.75
N VAL A 139 3.77 1.39 -4.17
CA VAL A 139 5.17 1.28 -4.59
C VAL A 139 5.17 1.08 -6.09
N VAL A 140 5.74 2.04 -6.81
CA VAL A 140 5.70 2.12 -8.26
C VAL A 140 7.11 2.02 -8.83
N PRO A 141 7.40 1.02 -9.67
CA PRO A 141 8.68 0.95 -10.37
C PRO A 141 8.74 2.06 -11.43
N ILE A 142 9.87 2.74 -11.50
CA ILE A 142 10.12 3.82 -12.46
C ILE A 142 11.43 3.61 -13.19
N SER A 143 11.58 4.28 -14.33
CA SER A 143 12.84 4.47 -15.02
C SER A 143 13.28 5.93 -14.92
N SER A 144 14.54 6.14 -14.53
CA SER A 144 15.22 7.43 -14.53
C SER A 144 16.50 7.35 -15.36
N VAL A 145 17.17 8.46 -15.55
CA VAL A 145 18.47 8.50 -16.25
C VAL A 145 19.56 8.98 -15.29
N CYS A 146 20.77 8.49 -15.50
CA CYS A 146 21.91 8.89 -14.68
C CYS A 146 22.41 10.29 -15.08
N PRO A 147 22.41 11.28 -14.19
CA PRO A 147 22.89 12.62 -14.50
C PRO A 147 24.40 12.65 -14.84
N CYS A 148 25.20 11.83 -14.12
CA CYS A 148 26.64 11.78 -14.35
C CYS A 148 26.95 11.22 -15.73
N SER A 149 26.26 10.17 -16.18
CA SER A 149 26.47 9.62 -17.52
C SER A 149 26.00 10.58 -18.61
N MET A 150 24.97 11.38 -18.31
CA MET A 150 24.47 12.41 -19.22
C MET A 150 25.47 13.56 -19.41
N GLU A 151 26.19 13.93 -18.36
CA GLU A 151 27.19 15.03 -18.40
C GLU A 151 28.43 14.67 -19.20
N ILE A 152 28.89 13.40 -19.13
CA ILE A 152 30.14 12.96 -19.77
C ILE A 152 29.94 12.35 -21.15
N SER A 153 28.70 12.14 -21.58
CA SER A 153 28.37 11.47 -22.83
C SER A 153 27.96 12.46 -23.89
N ASP A 154 28.48 12.31 -25.10
CA ASP A 154 28.08 13.14 -26.25
C ASP A 154 26.63 12.89 -26.65
N ASN A 155 26.12 11.68 -26.46
CA ASN A 155 24.76 11.29 -26.79
C ASN A 155 24.22 10.26 -25.80
N GLY A 156 23.13 10.62 -25.10
CA GLY A 156 22.40 9.70 -24.23
C GLY A 156 22.92 9.64 -22.78
N ALA A 157 22.24 8.85 -22.01
CA ALA A 157 22.60 8.48 -20.65
C ALA A 157 22.04 7.09 -20.34
N HIS A 158 22.70 6.31 -19.49
CA HIS A 158 22.15 5.01 -19.13
C HIS A 158 20.91 5.15 -18.24
N ASN A 159 19.94 4.25 -18.45
CA ASN A 159 18.76 4.18 -17.62
C ASN A 159 19.07 3.57 -16.26
N GLN A 160 18.39 4.09 -15.24
CA GLN A 160 18.38 3.56 -13.89
C GLN A 160 16.96 3.13 -13.54
N ARG A 161 16.80 1.94 -12.98
CA ARG A 161 15.52 1.49 -12.43
C ARG A 161 15.47 1.84 -10.95
N GLY A 162 14.39 2.48 -10.55
CA GLY A 162 14.11 2.82 -9.16
C GLY A 162 12.70 2.43 -8.76
N GLU A 163 12.38 2.63 -7.50
CA GLU A 163 11.02 2.50 -6.96
C GLU A 163 10.66 3.78 -6.20
N VAL A 164 9.47 4.27 -6.47
CA VAL A 164 8.88 5.39 -5.73
C VAL A 164 7.78 4.87 -4.83
N LYS A 165 7.90 5.16 -3.55
CA LYS A 165 6.86 4.90 -2.56
C LYS A 165 6.08 6.19 -2.33
N LEU A 166 4.82 6.19 -2.76
CA LEU A 166 3.89 7.30 -2.54
C LEU A 166 2.89 6.91 -1.45
N SER A 167 2.91 7.65 -0.35
CA SER A 167 1.95 7.49 0.75
C SER A 167 1.08 8.73 0.87
N THR A 168 -0.23 8.58 0.95
CA THR A 168 -1.16 9.69 1.12
C THR A 168 -2.17 9.41 2.22
N ARG A 169 -2.43 10.43 3.06
CA ARG A 169 -3.58 10.43 3.97
C ARG A 169 -4.81 10.89 3.22
N PHE A 170 -5.92 10.20 3.43
CA PHE A 170 -7.13 10.51 2.72
C PHE A 170 -8.37 10.49 3.63
N LYS A 171 -9.31 11.36 3.28
CA LYS A 171 -10.65 11.43 3.88
C LYS A 171 -11.75 11.03 2.91
N LYS A 172 -11.40 10.94 1.63
CA LYS A 172 -12.27 10.52 0.52
C LYS A 172 -11.59 9.41 -0.24
N PHE A 173 -12.36 8.59 -0.93
CA PHE A 173 -11.83 7.51 -1.75
C PHE A 173 -10.82 8.03 -2.80
N ILE A 174 -9.68 7.35 -2.91
CA ILE A 174 -8.64 7.60 -3.90
C ILE A 174 -8.41 6.29 -4.66
N TRP A 175 -8.37 6.38 -5.97
CA TRP A 175 -8.02 5.25 -6.82
C TRP A 175 -6.52 4.94 -6.72
N MET A 176 -6.15 3.66 -6.64
CA MET A 176 -4.74 3.23 -6.66
C MET A 176 -4.10 3.63 -7.99
N GLU A 177 -4.86 3.55 -9.08
CA GLU A 177 -4.45 3.93 -10.42
C GLU A 177 -4.05 5.41 -10.50
N ASP A 178 -4.78 6.33 -9.85
CA ASP A 178 -4.42 7.76 -9.84
C ASP A 178 -3.09 8.00 -9.13
N MET A 179 -2.83 7.27 -8.05
CA MET A 179 -1.56 7.35 -7.33
C MET A 179 -0.40 6.79 -8.17
N ILE A 180 -0.63 5.67 -8.85
CA ILE A 180 0.36 5.03 -9.72
C ILE A 180 0.66 5.94 -10.91
N GLU A 181 -0.36 6.44 -11.60
CA GLU A 181 -0.23 7.35 -12.74
C GLU A 181 0.50 8.65 -12.37
N LEU A 182 0.23 9.21 -11.19
CA LEU A 182 0.94 10.40 -10.69
C LEU A 182 2.45 10.15 -10.58
N VAL A 183 2.84 8.99 -10.06
CA VAL A 183 4.26 8.62 -9.93
C VAL A 183 4.88 8.37 -11.30
N GLU A 184 4.23 7.61 -12.16
CA GLU A 184 4.72 7.29 -13.52
C GLU A 184 4.92 8.57 -14.34
N ASN A 185 3.96 9.50 -14.31
CA ASN A 185 4.06 10.79 -14.99
C ASN A 185 5.16 11.70 -14.43
N SER A 186 5.62 11.44 -13.21
CA SER A 186 6.72 12.17 -12.57
C SER A 186 8.10 11.59 -12.88
N ALA A 187 8.17 10.40 -13.48
CA ALA A 187 9.41 9.71 -13.85
C ALA A 187 9.90 10.11 -15.24
N SER A 188 11.11 9.67 -15.60
CA SER A 188 11.64 9.87 -16.97
C SER A 188 10.87 9.04 -17.98
N CYS A 189 10.55 7.81 -17.63
CA CYS A 189 9.70 6.92 -18.40
C CYS A 189 9.05 5.87 -17.49
N ASP A 190 7.88 5.39 -17.90
CA ASP A 190 7.21 4.26 -17.29
C ASP A 190 7.99 2.97 -17.49
N VAL A 191 7.73 2.00 -16.61
CA VAL A 191 8.18 0.63 -16.77
C VAL A 191 7.06 -0.21 -17.39
N PHE A 192 7.43 -1.13 -18.26
CA PHE A 192 6.51 -2.04 -18.94
C PHE A 192 7.00 -3.49 -18.77
N SER A 193 6.05 -4.41 -18.63
CA SER A 193 6.36 -5.85 -18.51
C SER A 193 6.67 -6.50 -19.87
N VAL A 194 6.18 -5.92 -20.98
CA VAL A 194 6.39 -6.41 -22.33
C VAL A 194 6.82 -5.26 -23.23
N LEU A 195 7.99 -5.41 -23.89
CA LEU A 195 8.50 -4.47 -24.89
C LEU A 195 8.99 -5.26 -26.10
N LYS A 196 8.68 -4.77 -27.31
CA LYS A 196 9.33 -5.19 -28.56
C LYS A 196 10.43 -4.19 -28.94
N ARG A 197 11.25 -4.50 -29.91
CA ARG A 197 12.37 -3.63 -30.34
C ARG A 197 11.98 -2.17 -30.59
N VAL A 198 10.83 -1.95 -31.22
CA VAL A 198 10.32 -0.59 -31.50
C VAL A 198 9.93 0.13 -30.20
N ASP A 199 9.45 -0.60 -29.23
CA ASP A 199 9.09 -0.08 -27.91
C ASP A 199 10.34 0.23 -27.10
N GLU A 200 11.36 -0.64 -27.11
CA GLU A 200 12.66 -0.41 -26.45
C GLU A 200 13.30 0.90 -26.95
N LYS A 201 13.29 1.12 -28.25
CA LYS A 201 13.73 2.41 -28.84
C LYS A 201 12.95 3.57 -28.25
N SER A 202 11.62 3.51 -28.31
CA SER A 202 10.73 4.57 -27.82
C SER A 202 10.93 4.89 -26.35
N VAL A 203 11.04 3.86 -25.49
CA VAL A 203 11.27 4.01 -24.04
C VAL A 203 12.63 4.68 -23.78
N THR A 204 13.67 4.27 -24.49
CA THR A 204 15.01 4.85 -24.36
C THR A 204 15.02 6.31 -24.76
N GLU A 205 14.45 6.66 -25.92
CA GLU A 205 14.37 8.02 -26.42
C GLU A 205 13.51 8.92 -25.50
N ARG A 206 12.37 8.41 -25.02
CA ARG A 206 11.50 9.14 -24.07
C ARG A 206 12.21 9.41 -22.74
N ALA A 207 12.89 8.42 -22.18
CA ALA A 207 13.61 8.58 -20.91
C ALA A 207 14.70 9.65 -21.04
N PHE A 208 15.42 9.69 -22.15
CA PHE A 208 16.46 10.68 -22.42
C PHE A 208 15.89 12.06 -22.69
N ALA A 209 14.78 12.15 -23.43
CA ALA A 209 14.11 13.43 -23.74
C ALA A 209 13.43 14.08 -22.51
N ASN A 210 13.12 13.28 -21.47
CA ASN A 210 12.50 13.74 -20.23
C ASN A 210 13.35 13.34 -19.01
N PRO A 211 14.56 13.89 -18.86
CA PRO A 211 15.44 13.45 -17.79
C PRO A 211 14.89 13.85 -16.41
N LYS A 212 14.67 12.85 -15.58
CA LYS A 212 14.34 13.00 -14.16
C LYS A 212 15.42 12.28 -13.36
N PHE A 213 15.95 12.96 -12.36
CA PHE A 213 17.04 12.46 -11.54
C PHE A 213 16.56 12.18 -10.13
N GLU A 214 17.14 11.18 -9.50
CA GLU A 214 16.98 11.00 -8.07
C GLU A 214 17.67 12.14 -7.33
N ILE A 215 16.88 13.02 -6.74
CA ILE A 215 17.37 14.06 -5.85
C ILE A 215 17.32 13.49 -4.44
N GLY A 216 18.47 13.13 -3.89
CA GLY A 216 18.57 12.57 -2.56
C GLY A 216 17.98 13.48 -1.48
N ARG A 217 17.31 12.89 -0.51
CA ARG A 217 16.81 13.40 0.80
C ARG A 217 16.08 14.74 0.89
N ALA A 218 16.43 15.76 0.14
CA ALA A 218 15.91 17.11 0.35
C ALA A 218 14.52 17.35 -0.27
N SER A 219 14.20 16.71 -1.39
CA SER A 219 12.98 16.98 -2.16
C SER A 219 11.71 16.35 -1.59
N CYS A 220 11.84 15.34 -0.73
CA CYS A 220 10.67 14.61 -0.23
C CYS A 220 10.01 15.23 1.00
N ARG A 221 10.58 16.25 1.63
CA ARG A 221 10.07 16.86 2.86
C ARG A 221 9.25 18.13 2.67
N GLU A 222 9.34 18.78 1.53
CA GLU A 222 8.75 20.12 1.33
C GLU A 222 7.44 20.14 0.55
N ARG A 223 6.87 19.00 0.18
CA ARG A 223 5.65 18.95 -0.65
C ARG A 223 4.56 18.05 -0.08
N VAL A 224 4.19 18.29 1.16
CA VAL A 224 2.94 17.74 1.69
C VAL A 224 2.11 18.88 2.26
#